data_5828e951bebe15690493313b12f9547d
#
_entry.id   5828e951bebe15690493313b12f9547d
#
_cell.length_a   1.000
_cell.length_b   1.000
_cell.length_c   1.000
_cell.angle_alpha   90.00
_cell.angle_beta   90.00
_cell.angle_gamma   90.00
#
_symmetry.space_group_name_H-M   'P 1'
#
loop_
_entity.id
_entity.type
_entity.pdbx_description
1 polymer ?
#
loop_
_entity_poly.entity_id
_entity_poly.type
_entity_poly.pdbx_seq_one_letter_code
_entity_poly.pdbx_strand_id
1 'polypeptide(L)'
;MYYLTKVFEVPMSHRLSKLEGSRCINFHGHNVFLEVTIKSNHLNSQDMVMDFSLLKKIVNELIDTWDHGMFLNKSDENIFNTNCVTHIFDQDPTSEVLCKYLYDKLSEELFKRSNIIFVHSIGMWETRDSKCVYQP
;
A
#
# COMPACT_ATOMS: atom_id res chain seq x y z
N MET A 1 24.68 -1.77 -2.63
CA MET A 1 23.25 -1.67 -2.29
C MET A 1 22.44 -2.28 -3.42
N TYR A 2 21.61 -3.24 -3.11
CA TYR A 2 20.66 -3.85 -4.05
C TYR A 2 19.25 -3.36 -3.73
N TYR A 3 18.47 -3.17 -4.78
CA TYR A 3 17.05 -2.81 -4.70
C TYR A 3 16.24 -3.87 -5.43
N LEU A 4 15.21 -4.38 -4.76
CA LEU A 4 14.32 -5.40 -5.30
C LEU A 4 12.92 -4.83 -5.35
N THR A 5 12.34 -4.71 -6.54
CA THR A 5 11.00 -4.13 -6.73
C THR A 5 10.03 -5.19 -7.25
N LYS A 6 8.84 -5.22 -6.64
CA LYS A 6 7.72 -6.03 -7.12
C LYS A 6 6.48 -5.16 -7.21
N VAL A 7 5.69 -5.39 -8.25
CA VAL A 7 4.44 -4.68 -8.52
C VAL A 7 3.26 -5.58 -8.18
N PHE A 8 2.23 -4.99 -7.56
CA PHE A 8 0.97 -5.63 -7.19
C PHE A 8 -0.18 -4.82 -7.77
N GLU A 9 -1.19 -5.48 -8.29
CA GLU A 9 -2.40 -4.85 -8.81
C GLU A 9 -3.53 -5.09 -7.81
N VAL A 10 -4.22 -4.02 -7.39
CA VAL A 10 -5.26 -4.07 -6.35
C VAL A 10 -6.45 -3.19 -6.76
N PRO A 11 -7.58 -3.77 -7.13
CA PRO A 11 -8.82 -3.02 -7.29
C PRO A 11 -9.37 -2.65 -5.91
N MET A 12 -9.59 -1.36 -5.68
CA MET A 12 -10.07 -0.83 -4.41
C MET A 12 -11.01 0.36 -4.62
N SER A 13 -11.73 0.73 -3.59
CA SER A 13 -12.59 1.91 -3.58
C SER A 13 -12.28 2.82 -2.40
N HIS A 14 -12.49 4.11 -2.60
CA HIS A 14 -12.34 5.11 -1.55
C HIS A 14 -13.18 6.37 -1.82
N ARG A 15 -13.17 7.28 -0.86
CA ARG A 15 -13.55 8.68 -1.06
C ARG A 15 -12.68 9.60 -0.22
N LEU A 16 -12.49 10.81 -0.71
CA LEU A 16 -11.73 11.86 -0.03
C LEU A 16 -12.72 12.88 0.53
N SER A 17 -13.18 12.66 1.76
CA SER A 17 -14.30 13.39 2.37
C SER A 17 -14.02 14.86 2.60
N LYS A 18 -12.75 15.26 2.66
CA LYS A 18 -12.30 16.63 2.90
C LYS A 18 -11.99 17.42 1.62
N LEU A 19 -12.07 16.78 0.45
CA LEU A 19 -11.69 17.40 -0.82
C LEU A 19 -12.91 18.04 -1.51
N GLU A 20 -13.41 19.14 -0.93
CA GLU A 20 -14.54 19.88 -1.48
C GLU A 20 -14.30 20.37 -2.91
N GLY A 21 -15.33 20.30 -3.74
CA GLY A 21 -15.26 20.73 -5.15
C GLY A 21 -14.60 19.73 -6.11
N SER A 22 -14.01 18.64 -5.59
CA SER A 22 -13.46 17.54 -6.40
C SER A 22 -14.46 16.40 -6.55
N ARG A 23 -14.39 15.70 -7.71
CA ARG A 23 -15.14 14.44 -7.89
C ARG A 23 -14.73 13.34 -6.94
N CYS A 24 -13.51 13.43 -6.37
CA CYS A 24 -12.99 12.45 -5.41
C CYS A 24 -13.73 12.45 -4.07
N ILE A 25 -14.59 13.43 -3.82
CA ILE A 25 -15.51 13.40 -2.67
C ILE A 25 -16.61 12.34 -2.83
N ASN A 26 -16.87 11.88 -4.03
CA ASN A 26 -17.79 10.77 -4.27
C ASN A 26 -17.09 9.44 -4.02
N PHE A 27 -17.88 8.40 -3.70
CA PHE A 27 -17.38 7.03 -3.70
C PHE A 27 -16.94 6.64 -5.11
N HIS A 28 -15.73 6.17 -5.25
CA HIS A 28 -15.18 5.75 -6.53
C HIS A 28 -14.10 4.69 -6.33
N GLY A 29 -13.71 4.03 -7.39
CA GLY A 29 -12.71 2.97 -7.36
C GLY A 29 -11.60 3.20 -8.36
N HIS A 30 -10.46 2.58 -8.05
CA HIS A 30 -9.30 2.50 -8.90
C HIS A 30 -8.77 1.08 -8.94
N ASN A 31 -8.14 0.71 -10.03
CA ASN A 31 -7.26 -0.45 -10.10
C ASN A 31 -5.83 0.05 -9.90
N VAL A 32 -5.40 0.10 -8.64
CA VAL A 32 -4.10 0.67 -8.28
C VAL A 32 -2.97 -0.33 -8.53
N PHE A 33 -1.80 0.19 -8.90
CA PHE A 33 -0.56 -0.58 -8.97
C PHE A 33 0.37 -0.13 -7.85
N LEU A 34 0.67 -1.06 -6.95
CA LEU A 34 1.58 -0.85 -5.83
C LEU A 34 2.98 -1.32 -6.22
N GLU A 35 3.95 -0.43 -6.21
CA GLU A 35 5.37 -0.75 -6.37
C GLU A 35 6.00 -0.86 -4.98
N VAL A 36 6.37 -2.06 -4.59
CA VAL A 36 7.06 -2.33 -3.32
C VAL A 36 8.53 -2.52 -3.60
N THR A 37 9.38 -1.64 -3.08
CA THR A 37 10.83 -1.74 -3.21
C THR A 37 11.46 -1.98 -1.84
N ILE A 38 12.21 -3.08 -1.73
CA ILE A 38 13.05 -3.39 -0.57
C ILE A 38 14.53 -3.21 -0.95
N LYS A 39 15.39 -3.04 0.05
CA LYS A 39 16.84 -2.85 -0.14
C LYS A 39 17.67 -3.67 0.84
N SER A 40 18.87 -4.04 0.41
CA SER A 40 19.91 -4.65 1.26
C SER A 40 21.30 -4.38 0.69
N ASN A 41 22.28 -4.31 1.57
CA ASN A 41 23.71 -4.34 1.17
C ASN A 41 24.23 -5.78 0.99
N HIS A 42 23.47 -6.77 1.44
CA HIS A 42 23.89 -8.16 1.51
C HIS A 42 22.99 -9.05 0.67
N LEU A 43 23.56 -10.13 0.18
CA LEU A 43 22.84 -11.24 -0.43
C LEU A 43 22.80 -12.41 0.55
N ASN A 44 21.79 -13.24 0.46
CA ASN A 44 21.67 -14.48 1.23
C ASN A 44 22.55 -15.60 0.61
N SER A 45 22.50 -16.81 1.16
CA SER A 45 23.23 -17.98 0.67
C SER A 45 22.83 -18.47 -0.73
N GLN A 46 21.80 -17.86 -1.31
CA GLN A 46 21.31 -18.15 -2.66
C GLN A 46 21.60 -16.98 -3.62
N ASP A 47 22.48 -16.06 -3.21
CA ASP A 47 22.86 -14.86 -3.97
C ASP A 47 21.70 -13.90 -4.28
N MET A 48 20.70 -13.84 -3.37
CA MET A 48 19.52 -12.98 -3.49
C MET A 48 19.37 -12.05 -2.29
N VAL A 49 18.76 -10.87 -2.48
CA VAL A 49 18.24 -10.05 -1.37
C VAL A 49 17.11 -10.81 -0.69
N MET A 50 16.13 -11.26 -1.48
CA MET A 50 14.99 -12.06 -1.08
C MET A 50 14.40 -12.73 -2.31
N ASP A 51 13.83 -13.91 -2.16
CA ASP A 51 13.04 -14.53 -3.23
C ASP A 51 11.77 -13.71 -3.51
N PHE A 52 11.46 -13.50 -4.80
CA PHE A 52 10.26 -12.74 -5.21
C PHE A 52 8.95 -13.37 -4.75
N SER A 53 8.91 -14.70 -4.63
CA SER A 53 7.72 -15.41 -4.15
C SER A 53 7.51 -15.16 -2.66
N LEU A 54 8.59 -15.09 -1.88
CA LEU A 54 8.53 -14.75 -0.47
C LEU A 54 8.09 -13.30 -0.27
N LEU A 55 8.66 -12.35 -1.02
CA LEU A 55 8.22 -10.95 -0.99
C LEU A 55 6.74 -10.83 -1.35
N LYS A 56 6.30 -11.54 -2.41
CA LYS A 56 4.90 -11.59 -2.82
C LYS A 56 4.00 -12.08 -1.68
N LYS A 57 4.39 -13.17 -1.01
CA LYS A 57 3.62 -13.73 0.10
C LYS A 57 3.47 -12.73 1.25
N ILE A 58 4.58 -12.10 1.69
CA ILE A 58 4.57 -11.13 2.78
C ILE A 58 3.67 -9.93 2.46
N VAL A 59 3.81 -9.38 1.26
CA VAL A 59 3.00 -8.22 0.85
C VAL A 59 1.53 -8.60 0.70
N ASN A 60 1.22 -9.74 0.09
CA ASN A 60 -0.16 -10.20 -0.05
C ASN A 60 -0.86 -10.39 1.31
N GLU A 61 -0.17 -10.89 2.33
CA GLU A 61 -0.71 -11.01 3.69
C GLU A 61 -1.13 -9.64 4.26
N LEU A 62 -0.50 -8.54 3.83
CA LEU A 62 -0.83 -7.19 4.26
C LEU A 62 -1.94 -6.52 3.44
N ILE A 63 -2.07 -6.87 2.17
CA ILE A 63 -2.99 -6.20 1.24
C ILE A 63 -4.14 -7.08 0.75
N ASP A 64 -4.24 -8.32 1.19
CA ASP A 64 -5.27 -9.27 0.75
C ASP A 64 -6.69 -8.70 0.89
N THR A 65 -6.97 -8.04 2.01
CA THR A 65 -8.27 -7.41 2.28
C THR A 65 -8.44 -6.04 1.61
N TRP A 66 -7.43 -5.54 0.92
CA TRP A 66 -7.53 -4.31 0.13
C TRP A 66 -8.27 -4.55 -1.17
N ASP A 67 -8.09 -5.74 -1.75
CA ASP A 67 -8.79 -6.15 -2.97
C ASP A 67 -10.31 -6.15 -2.74
N HIS A 68 -11.03 -5.36 -3.56
CA HIS A 68 -12.46 -5.07 -3.40
C HIS A 68 -12.82 -4.42 -2.04
N GLY A 69 -11.83 -3.89 -1.31
CA GLY A 69 -12.05 -3.17 -0.06
C GLY A 69 -12.47 -1.71 -0.28
N MET A 70 -13.07 -1.15 0.76
CA MET A 70 -13.43 0.27 0.83
C MET A 70 -12.58 0.98 1.88
N PHE A 71 -12.04 2.14 1.51
CA PHE A 71 -11.17 2.95 2.36
C PHE A 71 -11.85 4.27 2.71
N LEU A 72 -11.96 4.56 4.00
CA LEU A 72 -12.70 5.71 4.51
C LEU A 72 -11.93 6.41 5.63
N ASN A 73 -12.18 7.73 5.75
CA ASN A 73 -11.81 8.50 6.93
C ASN A 73 -12.79 8.21 8.06
N LYS A 74 -12.32 8.04 9.29
CA LYS A 74 -13.19 7.82 10.46
C LYS A 74 -14.14 8.97 10.75
N SER A 75 -13.84 10.18 10.30
CA SER A 75 -14.69 11.37 10.43
C SER A 75 -15.71 11.51 9.29
N ASP A 76 -15.73 10.57 8.34
CA ASP A 76 -16.70 10.61 7.25
C ASP A 76 -18.11 10.30 7.77
N GLU A 77 -19.03 11.26 7.65
CA GLU A 77 -20.43 11.11 8.06
C GLU A 77 -21.19 10.05 7.25
N ASN A 78 -20.65 9.65 6.10
CA ASN A 78 -21.22 8.62 5.24
C ASN A 78 -20.68 7.22 5.51
N ILE A 79 -20.01 7.00 6.65
CA ILE A 79 -19.66 5.65 7.08
C ILE A 79 -20.95 4.90 7.38
N PHE A 80 -21.21 3.86 6.62
CA PHE A 80 -22.40 3.02 6.77
C PHE A 80 -21.99 1.54 6.72
N ASN A 81 -22.84 0.69 7.25
CA ASN A 81 -22.62 -0.74 7.20
C ASN A 81 -22.73 -1.22 5.75
N THR A 82 -21.60 -1.62 5.19
CA THR A 82 -21.50 -2.18 3.84
C THR A 82 -21.20 -3.67 3.93
N ASN A 83 -21.48 -4.41 2.86
CA ASN A 83 -21.13 -5.83 2.78
C ASN A 83 -19.67 -6.06 2.36
N CYS A 84 -18.90 -4.99 2.14
CA CYS A 84 -17.48 -5.07 1.78
C CYS A 84 -16.59 -4.84 3.01
N VAL A 85 -15.36 -5.36 2.95
CA VAL A 85 -14.34 -5.08 3.94
C VAL A 85 -14.03 -3.58 3.90
N THR A 86 -14.12 -2.93 5.07
CA THR A 86 -13.91 -1.48 5.19
C THR A 86 -12.67 -1.21 6.04
N HIS A 87 -11.77 -0.40 5.49
CA HIS A 87 -10.56 0.09 6.15
C HIS A 87 -10.76 1.53 6.59
N ILE A 88 -10.65 1.79 7.89
CA ILE A 88 -10.87 3.10 8.49
C ILE A 88 -9.53 3.72 8.87
N PHE A 89 -9.31 4.95 8.42
CA PHE A 89 -8.11 5.74 8.68
C PHE A 89 -8.46 7.01 9.47
N ASP A 90 -7.47 7.54 10.18
CA ASP A 90 -7.59 8.84 10.87
C ASP A 90 -7.59 10.03 9.89
N GLN A 91 -7.18 9.79 8.66
CA GLN A 91 -7.08 10.77 7.57
C GLN A 91 -7.85 10.27 6.35
N ASP A 92 -8.10 11.15 5.38
CA ASP A 92 -8.60 10.72 4.07
C ASP A 92 -7.62 9.71 3.44
N PRO A 93 -8.11 8.59 2.90
CA PRO A 93 -7.28 7.52 2.35
C PRO A 93 -6.74 7.91 0.96
N THR A 94 -5.88 8.91 0.94
CA THR A 94 -5.14 9.34 -0.26
C THR A 94 -4.02 8.34 -0.58
N SER A 95 -3.46 8.40 -1.77
CA SER A 95 -2.32 7.57 -2.16
C SER A 95 -1.13 7.76 -1.20
N GLU A 96 -0.92 8.97 -0.67
CA GLU A 96 0.14 9.28 0.28
C GLU A 96 -0.06 8.55 1.62
N VAL A 97 -1.29 8.60 2.14
CA VAL A 97 -1.65 7.93 3.40
C VAL A 97 -1.53 6.42 3.26
N LEU A 98 -1.99 5.86 2.16
CA LEU A 98 -1.95 4.42 1.90
C LEU A 98 -0.51 3.92 1.67
N CYS A 99 0.32 4.68 0.93
CA CYS A 99 1.73 4.35 0.75
C CYS A 99 2.49 4.33 2.09
N LYS A 100 2.29 5.36 2.92
CA LYS A 100 2.91 5.42 4.25
C LYS A 100 2.45 4.27 5.14
N TYR A 101 1.16 3.99 5.17
CA TYR A 101 0.61 2.90 5.96
C TYR A 101 1.22 1.54 5.57
N LEU A 102 1.27 1.24 4.27
CA LEU A 102 1.86 -0.01 3.79
C LEU A 102 3.37 -0.07 4.07
N TYR A 103 4.07 1.06 3.94
CA TYR A 103 5.48 1.16 4.30
C TYR A 103 5.73 0.78 5.75
N ASP A 104 4.96 1.36 6.68
CA ASP A 104 5.10 1.10 8.11
C ASP A 104 4.82 -0.38 8.43
N LYS A 105 3.71 -0.94 7.91
CA LYS A 105 3.34 -2.34 8.11
C LYS A 105 4.36 -3.33 7.54
N LEU A 106 4.84 -3.08 6.34
CA LEU A 106 5.84 -3.94 5.72
C LEU A 106 7.19 -3.84 6.45
N SER A 107 7.55 -2.65 6.95
CA SER A 107 8.77 -2.46 7.73
C SER A 107 8.73 -3.27 9.04
N GLU A 108 7.60 -3.28 9.74
CA GLU A 108 7.38 -4.12 10.92
C GLU A 108 7.54 -5.61 10.59
N GLU A 109 6.96 -6.06 9.48
CA GLU A 109 7.02 -7.45 9.06
C GLU A 109 8.42 -7.91 8.62
N LEU A 110 9.14 -7.05 7.90
CA LEU A 110 10.52 -7.36 7.50
C LEU A 110 11.46 -7.37 8.71
N PHE A 111 11.29 -6.44 9.64
CA PHE A 111 12.13 -6.39 10.86
C PHE A 111 12.04 -7.67 11.70
N LYS A 112 10.87 -8.31 11.76
CA LYS A 112 10.67 -9.61 12.42
C LYS A 112 11.45 -10.75 11.76
N ARG A 113 11.76 -10.61 10.46
CA ARG A 113 12.35 -11.67 9.62
C ARG A 113 13.84 -11.47 9.35
N SER A 114 14.27 -10.21 9.30
CA SER A 114 15.65 -9.86 8.91
C SER A 114 16.04 -8.50 9.47
N ASN A 115 17.28 -8.38 9.90
CA ASN A 115 17.89 -7.12 10.33
C ASN A 115 18.76 -6.45 9.26
N ILE A 116 18.78 -7.01 8.04
CA ILE A 116 19.61 -6.52 6.93
C ILE A 116 18.78 -6.16 5.68
N ILE A 117 17.46 -6.42 5.72
CA ILE A 117 16.54 -6.11 4.63
C ILE A 117 15.57 -5.03 5.11
N PHE A 118 15.46 -3.95 4.35
CA PHE A 118 14.65 -2.80 4.72
C PHE A 118 13.69 -2.43 3.57
N VAL A 119 12.54 -1.88 3.91
CA VAL A 119 11.71 -1.21 2.90
C VAL A 119 12.47 0.01 2.41
N HIS A 120 12.55 0.19 1.10
CA HIS A 120 13.12 1.39 0.51
C HIS A 120 12.04 2.41 0.20
N SER A 121 11.00 1.98 -0.50
CA SER A 121 9.88 2.84 -0.87
C SER A 121 8.63 2.03 -1.18
N ILE A 122 7.49 2.69 -1.04
CA ILE A 122 6.20 2.24 -1.57
C ILE A 122 5.71 3.27 -2.58
N GLY A 123 5.45 2.85 -3.80
CA GLY A 123 4.82 3.64 -4.84
C GLY A 123 3.39 3.16 -5.10
N MET A 124 2.48 4.08 -5.39
CA MET A 124 1.10 3.78 -5.79
C MET A 124 0.76 4.56 -7.05
N TRP A 125 0.51 3.86 -8.13
CA TRP A 125 -0.15 4.40 -9.31
C TRP A 125 -1.66 4.32 -9.11
N GLU A 126 -2.31 5.45 -8.90
CA GLU A 126 -3.76 5.54 -8.78
C GLU A 126 -4.41 5.51 -10.15
N THR A 127 -3.77 6.18 -11.12
CA THR A 127 -4.12 6.19 -12.54
C THR A 127 -2.87 5.96 -13.38
N ARG A 128 -3.01 5.95 -14.71
CA ARG A 128 -1.89 5.77 -15.64
C ARG A 128 -0.82 6.85 -15.57
N ASP A 129 -1.18 8.05 -15.12
CA ASP A 129 -0.37 9.27 -15.13
C ASP A 129 -0.18 9.89 -13.75
N SER A 130 -0.72 9.26 -12.70
CA SER A 130 -0.72 9.80 -11.34
C SER A 130 -0.12 8.80 -10.36
N LYS A 131 1.07 9.11 -9.86
CA LYS A 131 1.82 8.26 -8.93
C LYS A 131 2.22 9.04 -7.68
N CYS A 132 1.99 8.44 -6.52
CA CYS A 132 2.64 8.83 -5.27
C CYS A 132 3.77 7.85 -4.95
N VAL A 133 4.84 8.36 -4.35
CA VAL A 133 5.91 7.52 -3.75
C VAL A 133 6.19 8.01 -2.35
N TYR A 134 6.11 7.10 -1.38
CA TYR A 134 6.57 7.34 -0.02
C TYR A 134 7.92 6.67 0.19
N GLN A 135 8.90 7.49 0.57
CA GLN A 135 10.28 7.09 0.89
C GLN A 135 10.79 8.01 2.00
N PRO A 136 10.91 7.54 3.26
CA PRO A 136 11.46 8.32 4.37
C PRO A 136 12.97 8.50 4.28
#